data_5754d68d73751138233bc6ced2bc67d9
#
_entry.id   5754d68d73751138233bc6ced2bc67d9
#
_cell.length_a   1.000
_cell.length_b   1.000
_cell.length_c   1.000
_cell.angle_alpha   90.00
_cell.angle_beta   90.00
_cell.angle_gamma   90.00
#
_symmetry.space_group_name_H-M   'P 1'
#
loop_
_entity.id
_entity.type
_entity.pdbx_description
1 polymer ?
#
loop_
_entity_poly.entity_id
_entity_poly.type
_entity_poly.pdbx_seq_one_letter_code
_entity_poly.pdbx_strand_id
1 'polypeptide(L)'
;LMLDADRAVWAHIGDSRLYHFQDGKLVFQTKDHSVSQIAVMLGEIPLSQIRFHKDRSLLFRALGQSGETPAPQIDEQTLENGLHAFLLCTDGFWEYVLEEEMEQDLQAAHSAKQWLSSMRQRLQARAPRGNDNNSAIVIWEKIEKRED
;
A
#
# COMPACT_ATOMS: atom_id res chain seq x y z
N LEU A 1 -5.33 -5.33 -7.95
CA LEU A 1 -5.09 -4.27 -8.91
C LEU A 1 -5.23 -4.79 -10.33
N MET A 2 -5.95 -4.08 -11.14
CA MET A 2 -6.09 -4.28 -12.59
C MET A 2 -5.71 -2.94 -13.27
N LEU A 3 -4.86 -3.02 -14.28
CA LEU A 3 -4.45 -1.89 -15.09
C LEU A 3 -4.94 -2.14 -16.52
N ASP A 4 -5.60 -1.14 -17.12
CA ASP A 4 -6.08 -1.18 -18.49
C ASP A 4 -5.91 0.21 -19.12
N ALA A 5 -4.97 0.30 -20.07
CA ALA A 5 -4.54 1.55 -20.69
C ALA A 5 -4.21 2.62 -19.63
N ASP A 6 -5.03 3.65 -19.50
CA ASP A 6 -4.87 4.74 -18.54
C ASP A 6 -5.79 4.61 -17.31
N ARG A 7 -6.30 3.41 -17.03
CA ARG A 7 -7.21 3.16 -15.92
C ARG A 7 -6.65 2.14 -14.94
N ALA A 8 -6.66 2.49 -13.68
CA ALA A 8 -6.34 1.60 -12.57
C ALA A 8 -7.61 1.31 -11.75
N VAL A 9 -7.87 0.03 -11.47
CA VAL A 9 -8.96 -0.42 -10.60
C VAL A 9 -8.39 -1.37 -9.56
N TRP A 10 -8.74 -1.18 -8.30
CA TRP A 10 -8.32 -2.08 -7.22
C TRP A 10 -9.45 -2.39 -6.26
N ALA A 11 -9.31 -3.53 -5.63
CA ALA A 11 -10.20 -3.96 -4.56
C ALA A 11 -9.38 -4.46 -3.38
N HIS A 12 -9.81 -4.17 -2.15
CA HIS A 12 -9.16 -4.68 -0.95
C HIS A 12 -10.15 -5.00 0.16
N ILE A 13 -9.70 -5.86 1.06
CA ILE A 13 -10.37 -6.21 2.32
C ILE A 13 -9.27 -6.46 3.36
N GLY A 14 -9.46 -5.96 4.58
CA GLY A 14 -8.47 -6.10 5.66
C GLY A 14 -7.51 -4.92 5.71
N ASP A 15 -6.26 -5.21 6.04
CA ASP A 15 -5.16 -4.25 6.25
C ASP A 15 -3.97 -4.46 5.31
N SER A 16 -4.10 -5.38 4.35
CA SER A 16 -3.21 -5.39 3.20
C SER A 16 -3.44 -4.14 2.38
N ARG A 17 -2.37 -3.43 2.06
CA ARG A 17 -2.44 -2.10 1.45
C ARG A 17 -2.04 -2.10 -0.01
N LEU A 18 -2.67 -1.19 -0.76
CA LEU A 18 -2.18 -0.69 -2.03
C LEU A 18 -1.73 0.74 -1.83
N TYR A 19 -0.52 1.03 -2.29
CA TYR A 19 0.05 2.36 -2.42
C TYR A 19 0.19 2.69 -3.90
N HIS A 20 -0.18 3.90 -4.29
CA HIS A 20 0.02 4.42 -5.63
C HIS A 20 0.90 5.65 -5.58
N PHE A 21 1.96 5.62 -6.39
CA PHE A 21 2.92 6.71 -6.55
C PHE A 21 2.84 7.23 -7.98
N GLN A 22 2.92 8.55 -8.13
CA GLN A 22 3.05 9.22 -9.42
C GLN A 22 4.30 10.08 -9.39
N ASP A 23 5.16 9.92 -10.40
CA ASP A 23 6.43 10.66 -10.55
C ASP A 23 7.27 10.67 -9.27
N GLY A 24 7.32 9.52 -8.58
CA GLY A 24 8.10 9.32 -7.36
C GLY A 24 7.45 9.85 -6.08
N LYS A 25 6.18 10.28 -6.12
CA LYS A 25 5.44 10.79 -4.97
C LYS A 25 4.23 9.91 -4.65
N LEU A 26 4.00 9.64 -3.37
CA LEU A 26 2.80 8.95 -2.91
C LEU A 26 1.58 9.84 -3.13
N VAL A 27 0.64 9.36 -3.95
CA VAL A 27 -0.61 10.08 -4.26
C VAL A 27 -1.84 9.41 -3.67
N PHE A 28 -1.74 8.12 -3.34
CA PHE A 28 -2.85 7.37 -2.75
C PHE A 28 -2.36 6.17 -1.95
N GLN A 29 -3.07 5.86 -0.85
CA GLN A 29 -3.01 4.57 -0.17
C GLN A 29 -4.40 4.12 0.28
N THR A 30 -4.64 2.81 0.29
CA THR A 30 -5.87 2.23 0.84
C THR A 30 -5.95 2.47 2.35
N LYS A 31 -7.20 2.56 2.85
CA LYS A 31 -7.46 2.68 4.30
C LYS A 31 -7.75 1.29 4.87
N ASP A 32 -7.08 0.94 5.96
CA ASP A 32 -7.25 -0.36 6.59
C ASP A 32 -8.67 -0.57 7.12
N HIS A 33 -9.18 -1.78 7.06
CA HIS A 33 -10.40 -2.16 7.75
C HIS A 33 -10.10 -2.59 9.20
N SER A 34 -9.40 -1.73 9.95
CA SER A 34 -8.91 -1.98 11.30
C SER A 34 -9.45 -0.98 12.33
N VAL A 35 -9.43 -1.38 13.59
CA VAL A 35 -9.81 -0.50 14.72
C VAL A 35 -8.90 0.73 14.79
N SER A 36 -7.62 0.57 14.51
CA SER A 36 -6.67 1.68 14.49
C SER A 36 -6.96 2.69 13.37
N GLN A 37 -7.48 2.24 12.22
CA GLN A 37 -7.93 3.15 11.16
C GLN A 37 -9.17 3.96 11.58
N ILE A 38 -10.06 3.38 12.38
CA ILE A 38 -11.19 4.13 12.96
C ILE A 38 -10.66 5.24 13.87
N ALA A 39 -9.67 4.96 14.71
CA ALA A 39 -9.06 5.97 15.58
C ALA A 39 -8.45 7.14 14.79
N VAL A 40 -7.83 6.86 13.60
CA VAL A 40 -7.37 7.92 12.68
C VAL A 40 -8.54 8.74 12.13
N MET A 41 -9.63 8.08 11.71
CA MET A 41 -10.81 8.77 11.16
C MET A 41 -11.51 9.67 12.20
N LEU A 42 -11.46 9.28 13.47
CA LEU A 42 -11.96 10.07 14.60
C LEU A 42 -10.99 11.19 15.05
N GLY A 43 -9.79 11.24 14.48
CA GLY A 43 -8.76 12.21 14.85
C GLY A 43 -8.07 11.91 16.19
N GLU A 44 -8.21 10.70 16.72
CA GLU A 44 -7.60 10.29 17.99
C GLU A 44 -6.09 10.03 17.84
N ILE A 45 -5.67 9.53 16.68
CA ILE A 45 -4.27 9.33 16.33
C ILE A 45 -3.98 9.80 14.89
N PRO A 46 -2.76 10.26 14.57
CA PRO A 46 -2.36 10.48 13.18
C PRO A 46 -2.13 9.16 12.44
N LEU A 47 -2.25 9.18 11.11
CA LEU A 47 -2.08 8.00 10.25
C LEU A 47 -0.74 7.28 10.47
N SER A 48 0.35 8.03 10.70
CA SER A 48 1.68 7.50 10.99
C SER A 48 1.76 6.65 12.26
N GLN A 49 0.77 6.76 13.16
CA GLN A 49 0.73 6.01 14.42
C GLN A 49 -0.01 4.67 14.30
N ILE A 50 -0.68 4.37 13.19
CA ILE A 50 -1.37 3.08 13.00
C ILE A 50 -0.42 1.91 13.24
N ARG A 51 0.79 1.95 12.68
CA ARG A 51 1.79 0.87 12.77
C ARG A 51 2.27 0.56 14.19
N PHE A 52 2.05 1.48 15.13
CA PHE A 52 2.42 1.33 16.54
C PHE A 52 1.20 1.13 17.46
N HIS A 53 -0.01 1.18 16.91
CA HIS A 53 -1.21 1.07 17.72
C HIS A 53 -1.38 -0.36 18.25
N LYS A 54 -1.75 -0.50 19.53
CA LYS A 54 -1.92 -1.80 20.18
C LYS A 54 -2.94 -2.71 19.50
N ASP A 55 -3.99 -2.10 18.94
CA ASP A 55 -5.11 -2.79 18.29
C ASP A 55 -5.01 -2.78 16.75
N ARG A 56 -3.81 -2.57 16.18
CA ARG A 56 -3.62 -2.48 14.72
C ARG A 56 -4.04 -3.75 13.97
N SER A 57 -3.89 -4.90 14.61
CA SER A 57 -4.28 -6.20 14.02
C SER A 57 -5.76 -6.57 14.27
N LEU A 58 -6.55 -5.70 14.92
CA LEU A 58 -7.98 -5.93 15.10
C LEU A 58 -8.74 -5.42 13.89
N LEU A 59 -9.15 -6.37 13.04
CA LEU A 59 -9.88 -6.10 11.80
C LEU A 59 -11.39 -6.22 12.02
N PHE A 60 -12.17 -5.26 11.50
CA PHE A 60 -13.62 -5.34 11.43
C PHE A 60 -14.13 -5.88 10.09
N ARG A 61 -13.23 -6.04 9.08
CA ARG A 61 -13.48 -6.73 7.81
C ARG A 61 -12.27 -7.58 7.45
N ALA A 62 -12.50 -8.88 7.24
CA ALA A 62 -11.50 -9.82 6.78
C ALA A 62 -12.14 -10.92 5.94
N LEU A 63 -11.39 -11.52 5.01
CA LEU A 63 -11.84 -12.71 4.29
C LEU A 63 -12.00 -13.89 5.27
N GLY A 64 -13.04 -14.70 5.08
CA GLY A 64 -13.30 -15.86 5.94
C GLY A 64 -13.94 -15.53 7.28
N GLN A 65 -14.38 -14.31 7.51
CA GLN A 65 -15.13 -13.93 8.69
C GLN A 65 -16.48 -14.66 8.74
N SER A 66 -16.89 -15.14 9.92
CA SER A 66 -18.18 -15.82 10.08
C SER A 66 -19.35 -14.85 9.86
N GLY A 67 -20.36 -15.31 9.09
CA GLY A 67 -21.49 -14.50 8.68
C GLY A 67 -21.51 -14.17 7.19
N GLU A 68 -22.08 -13.04 6.81
CA GLU A 68 -22.03 -12.56 5.43
C GLU A 68 -20.58 -12.16 5.08
N THR A 69 -20.12 -12.62 3.91
CA THR A 69 -18.81 -12.18 3.41
C THR A 69 -18.84 -10.67 3.19
N PRO A 70 -18.01 -9.89 3.86
CA PRO A 70 -18.03 -8.45 3.70
C PRO A 70 -17.66 -8.08 2.26
N ALA A 71 -18.39 -7.13 1.67
CA ALA A 71 -18.08 -6.65 0.33
C ALA A 71 -16.68 -5.99 0.32
N PRO A 72 -15.85 -6.25 -0.70
CA PRO A 72 -14.59 -5.55 -0.86
C PRO A 72 -14.84 -4.06 -1.09
N GLN A 73 -13.93 -3.23 -0.62
CA GLN A 73 -13.87 -1.85 -1.08
C GLN A 73 -13.23 -1.85 -2.47
N ILE A 74 -13.90 -1.19 -3.42
CA ILE A 74 -13.43 -1.06 -4.80
C ILE A 74 -13.28 0.42 -5.10
N ASP A 75 -12.13 0.78 -5.61
CA ASP A 75 -11.82 2.15 -6.03
C ASP A 75 -11.20 2.10 -7.44
N GLU A 76 -11.31 3.21 -8.17
CA GLU A 76 -10.72 3.36 -9.49
C GLU A 76 -10.12 4.75 -9.67
N GLN A 77 -9.14 4.85 -10.54
CA GLN A 77 -8.49 6.10 -10.91
C GLN A 77 -8.08 6.09 -12.37
N THR A 78 -8.30 7.22 -13.06
CA THR A 78 -7.69 7.49 -14.36
C THR A 78 -6.25 7.97 -14.13
N LEU A 79 -5.31 7.34 -14.83
CA LEU A 79 -3.90 7.66 -14.75
C LEU A 79 -3.57 8.78 -15.75
N GLU A 80 -2.92 9.83 -15.27
CA GLU A 80 -2.42 10.90 -16.12
C GLU A 80 -1.09 10.50 -16.80
N ASN A 81 -0.58 11.32 -17.71
CA ASN A 81 0.76 11.11 -18.26
C ASN A 81 1.79 11.13 -17.12
N GLY A 82 2.76 10.24 -17.16
CA GLY A 82 3.82 10.16 -16.17
C GLY A 82 4.21 8.75 -15.80
N LEU A 83 5.07 8.64 -14.81
CA LEU A 83 5.50 7.37 -14.24
C LEU A 83 4.60 7.00 -13.07
N HIS A 84 3.89 5.89 -13.18
CA HIS A 84 3.07 5.33 -12.12
C HIS A 84 3.74 4.10 -11.52
N ALA A 85 3.80 4.05 -10.20
CA ALA A 85 4.27 2.89 -9.47
C ALA A 85 3.23 2.47 -8.43
N PHE A 86 3.01 1.16 -8.33
CA PHE A 86 2.09 0.58 -7.35
C PHE A 86 2.84 -0.41 -6.48
N LEU A 87 2.53 -0.38 -5.18
CA LEU A 87 2.98 -1.37 -4.22
C LEU A 87 1.76 -1.99 -3.56
N LEU A 88 1.61 -3.32 -3.68
CA LEU A 88 0.65 -4.09 -2.92
C LEU A 88 1.43 -4.89 -1.86
N CYS A 89 1.05 -4.76 -0.60
CA CYS A 89 1.79 -5.45 0.46
C CYS A 89 0.92 -5.79 1.67
N THR A 90 1.37 -6.78 2.43
CA THR A 90 0.78 -7.17 3.71
C THR A 90 1.30 -6.27 4.86
N ASP A 91 0.67 -6.36 6.02
CA ASP A 91 1.04 -5.65 7.25
C ASP A 91 2.48 -5.90 7.68
N GLY A 92 2.96 -7.15 7.64
CA GLY A 92 4.34 -7.49 7.93
C GLY A 92 5.38 -6.83 7.01
N PHE A 93 4.95 -6.13 5.95
CA PHE A 93 5.80 -5.28 5.12
C PHE A 93 5.67 -3.81 5.47
N TRP A 94 4.44 -3.23 5.42
CA TRP A 94 4.26 -1.80 5.62
C TRP A 94 4.49 -1.35 7.07
N GLU A 95 4.41 -2.23 8.05
CA GLU A 95 4.78 -1.91 9.44
C GLU A 95 6.25 -1.48 9.57
N TYR A 96 7.14 -2.00 8.72
CA TYR A 96 8.59 -1.80 8.83
C TYR A 96 9.19 -0.93 7.74
N VAL A 97 8.44 -0.58 6.70
CA VAL A 97 8.89 0.34 5.63
C VAL A 97 7.99 1.57 5.65
N LEU A 98 8.58 2.75 5.89
CA LEU A 98 7.82 3.99 6.00
C LEU A 98 7.48 4.53 4.61
N GLU A 99 6.35 5.24 4.49
CA GLU A 99 5.90 5.83 3.23
C GLU A 99 6.94 6.78 2.62
N GLU A 100 7.58 7.60 3.46
CA GLU A 100 8.66 8.50 3.03
C GLU A 100 9.88 7.73 2.49
N GLU A 101 10.17 6.57 3.06
CA GLU A 101 11.24 5.69 2.60
C GLU A 101 10.88 4.99 1.29
N MET A 102 9.61 4.62 1.11
CA MET A 102 9.11 4.08 -0.17
C MET A 102 9.31 5.10 -1.30
N GLU A 103 9.00 6.40 -1.06
CA GLU A 103 9.25 7.49 -2.01
C GLU A 103 10.74 7.65 -2.32
N GLN A 104 11.60 7.71 -1.28
CA GLN A 104 13.04 7.87 -1.46
C GLN A 104 13.64 6.73 -2.29
N ASP A 105 13.24 5.49 -1.98
CA ASP A 105 13.72 4.32 -2.69
C ASP A 105 13.18 4.27 -4.14
N LEU A 106 11.95 4.75 -4.39
CA LEU A 106 11.38 4.86 -5.72
C LEU A 106 12.13 5.88 -6.58
N GLN A 107 12.42 7.05 -6.02
CA GLN A 107 13.16 8.12 -6.71
C GLN A 107 14.60 7.73 -7.05
N ALA A 108 15.23 6.91 -6.22
CA ALA A 108 16.59 6.42 -6.43
C ALA A 108 16.65 5.19 -7.35
N ALA A 109 15.53 4.51 -7.60
CA ALA A 109 15.49 3.28 -8.37
C ALA A 109 15.48 3.54 -9.88
N HIS A 110 16.07 2.61 -10.64
CA HIS A 110 16.01 2.58 -12.11
C HIS A 110 15.12 1.44 -12.64
N SER A 111 14.48 0.68 -11.74
CA SER A 111 13.54 -0.39 -12.08
C SER A 111 12.69 -0.77 -10.88
N ALA A 112 11.52 -1.38 -11.14
CA ALA A 112 10.65 -1.94 -10.10
C ALA A 112 11.41 -2.95 -9.20
N LYS A 113 12.27 -3.77 -9.78
CA LYS A 113 13.09 -4.73 -9.03
C LYS A 113 14.03 -4.05 -8.05
N GLN A 114 14.69 -2.96 -8.47
CA GLN A 114 15.60 -2.21 -7.60
C GLN A 114 14.82 -1.53 -6.48
N TRP A 115 13.69 -0.90 -6.77
CA TRP A 115 12.81 -0.29 -5.78
C TRP A 115 12.40 -1.30 -4.69
N LEU A 116 11.87 -2.47 -5.10
CA LEU A 116 11.49 -3.53 -4.15
C LEU A 116 12.70 -4.02 -3.32
N SER A 117 13.87 -4.14 -3.95
CA SER A 117 15.10 -4.59 -3.26
C SER A 117 15.53 -3.61 -2.17
N SER A 118 15.46 -2.30 -2.43
CA SER A 118 15.80 -1.27 -1.44
C SER A 118 14.84 -1.29 -0.24
N MET A 119 13.53 -1.32 -0.50
CA MET A 119 12.52 -1.45 0.55
C MET A 119 12.69 -2.73 1.37
N ARG A 120 13.01 -3.86 0.72
CA ARG A 120 13.27 -5.13 1.41
C ARG A 120 14.48 -5.03 2.34
N GLN A 121 15.54 -4.32 1.96
CA GLN A 121 16.71 -4.10 2.82
C GLN A 121 16.33 -3.31 4.08
N ARG A 122 15.48 -2.28 3.95
CA ARG A 122 14.97 -1.53 5.11
C ARG A 122 14.15 -2.42 6.06
N LEU A 123 13.25 -3.22 5.50
CA LEU A 123 12.47 -4.19 6.26
C LEU A 123 13.40 -5.14 7.04
N GLN A 124 14.37 -5.77 6.36
CA GLN A 124 15.30 -6.72 6.98
C GLN A 124 16.16 -6.09 8.10
N ALA A 125 16.51 -4.82 7.96
CA ALA A 125 17.29 -4.09 8.97
C ALA A 125 16.46 -3.72 10.21
N ARG A 126 15.15 -3.56 10.08
CA ARG A 126 14.25 -3.03 11.13
C ARG A 126 13.38 -4.10 11.79
N ALA A 127 12.92 -5.08 11.02
CA ALA A 127 11.99 -6.08 11.54
C ALA A 127 12.66 -6.98 12.58
N PRO A 128 12.03 -7.21 13.75
CA PRO A 128 12.55 -8.10 14.77
C PRO A 128 12.52 -9.55 14.31
N ARG A 129 13.28 -10.41 14.97
CA ARG A 129 13.17 -11.86 14.75
C ARG A 129 11.79 -12.33 15.16
N GLY A 130 11.12 -13.08 14.27
CA GLY A 130 9.77 -13.58 14.51
C GLY A 130 8.66 -12.57 14.20
N ASN A 131 8.96 -11.49 13.44
CA ASN A 131 7.93 -10.64 12.85
C ASN A 131 7.01 -11.46 11.95
N ASP A 132 5.85 -10.90 11.63
CA ASP A 132 4.87 -11.56 10.78
C ASP A 132 5.39 -11.80 9.36
N ASN A 133 4.74 -12.73 8.66
CA ASN A 133 5.01 -12.99 7.25
C ASN A 133 4.81 -11.70 6.45
N ASN A 134 5.68 -11.48 5.48
CA ASN A 134 5.57 -10.31 4.63
C ASN A 134 5.55 -10.69 3.15
N SER A 135 4.70 -10.00 2.42
CA SER A 135 4.61 -10.13 0.96
C SER A 135 4.50 -8.74 0.35
N ALA A 136 5.15 -8.55 -0.78
CA ALA A 136 5.05 -7.32 -1.54
C ALA A 136 5.15 -7.58 -3.04
N ILE A 137 4.31 -6.87 -3.81
CA ILE A 137 4.32 -6.86 -5.27
C ILE A 137 4.45 -5.41 -5.69
N VAL A 138 5.37 -5.12 -6.59
CA VAL A 138 5.54 -3.79 -7.19
C VAL A 138 5.26 -3.84 -8.68
N ILE A 139 4.62 -2.78 -9.18
CA ILE A 139 4.34 -2.56 -10.59
C ILE A 139 4.86 -1.17 -10.92
N TRP A 140 5.45 -1.02 -12.09
CA TRP A 140 6.01 0.24 -12.57
C TRP A 140 5.61 0.40 -14.02
N GLU A 141 4.77 1.40 -14.29
CA GLU A 141 4.17 1.64 -15.60
C GLU A 141 4.36 3.09 -16.01
N LYS A 142 4.70 3.34 -17.28
CA LYS A 142 4.75 4.67 -17.86
C LYS A 142 3.53 4.89 -18.73
N ILE A 143 2.72 5.86 -18.37
CA ILE A 143 1.53 6.25 -19.14
C ILE A 143 1.88 7.39 -20.06
N GLU A 144 1.65 7.19 -21.36
CA GLU A 144 1.80 8.20 -22.41
C GLU A 144 0.49 8.23 -23.22
N LYS A 145 -0.39 9.18 -22.90
CA LYS A 145 -1.61 9.39 -23.68
C LYS A 145 -1.22 9.96 -25.05
N ARG A 146 -1.75 9.38 -26.11
CA ARG A 146 -1.57 9.95 -27.45
C ARG A 146 -2.34 11.27 -27.50
N GLU A 147 -1.68 12.32 -27.91
CA GLU A 147 -2.37 13.55 -28.35
C GLU A 147 -3.09 13.21 -29.67
N ASP A 148 -4.43 13.27 -29.65
CA ASP A 148 -5.27 13.17 -30.84
C ASP A 148 -5.21 14.46 -31.68
#